data_34af4c64a7bcd97b6c328a869a4a94fe
#
_entry.id   34af4c64a7bcd97b6c328a869a4a94fe
#
_cell.length_a   1.000
_cell.length_b   1.000
_cell.length_c   1.000
_cell.angle_alpha   90.00
_cell.angle_beta   90.00
_cell.angle_gamma   90.00
#
_symmetry.space_group_name_H-M   'P 1'
#
loop_
_entity.id
_entity.type
_entity.pdbx_description
1 polymer ?
#
loop_
_entity_poly.entity_id
_entity_poly.type
_entity_poly.pdbx_seq_one_letter_code
_entity_poly.pdbx_strand_id
1 'polypeptide(L)'
;MVNVRQPRDIAQVLLSVLFLAIMIVACLWIVQPFILGFAWAGTIVIATWPVLLKLQKILWGRRSLAVLVMTLLLVLLFVIPVALLVNSIVDGSGPLIHAVTGGDMTLPDLAWLNNIPLVGAKLYAGWHSLLDMGGSAIMAKVRPYIGTTTTWFVGQAAHIGRFMMHCALMLLFSALLYWRGEQVAMGIRHFACRLAAKRGDAAVLLAAQAIRAVALGVVVTALVQAVLGGVGLAISGVPYATLLTVVMILSCLVQLGPLPVLIPAIIWLYWTGDTTWGTVLLVWSAVVGTLDNVIRPVLIRMGADLPLLLILSGVIGGLIAFGMIGLFIGPVLLAVTWRLFSAWVYEVPAPTNEPEEILEEQDDIEEANKQS
;
A
#
# COMPACT_ATOMS: atom_id res chain seq x y z
N MET A 1 56.84 -10.32 -31.25
CA MET A 1 56.18 -11.34 -30.37
C MET A 1 54.68 -11.25 -30.64
N VAL A 2 54.15 -12.17 -31.43
CA VAL A 2 52.74 -12.24 -31.79
C VAL A 2 52.00 -12.82 -30.57
N ASN A 3 51.14 -12.03 -29.97
CA ASN A 3 50.31 -12.43 -28.82
C ASN A 3 49.21 -13.37 -29.34
N VAL A 4 49.49 -14.69 -29.31
CA VAL A 4 48.51 -15.71 -29.65
C VAL A 4 47.42 -15.68 -28.59
N ARG A 5 46.30 -15.07 -28.90
CA ARG A 5 45.06 -15.18 -28.11
C ARG A 5 44.68 -16.66 -28.08
N GLN A 6 44.92 -17.31 -26.94
CA GLN A 6 44.40 -18.67 -26.72
C GLN A 6 42.89 -18.65 -26.98
N PRO A 7 42.34 -19.60 -27.74
CA PRO A 7 40.90 -19.75 -27.89
C PRO A 7 40.34 -19.98 -26.49
N ARG A 8 39.54 -19.04 -26.00
CA ARG A 8 38.78 -19.22 -24.76
C ARG A 8 37.91 -20.44 -24.96
N ASP A 9 38.16 -21.50 -24.20
CA ASP A 9 37.32 -22.69 -24.21
C ASP A 9 35.87 -22.25 -23.94
N ILE A 10 34.96 -22.39 -24.92
CA ILE A 10 33.57 -22.02 -24.86
C ILE A 10 32.93 -22.64 -23.61
N ALA A 11 33.36 -23.87 -23.26
CA ALA A 11 32.94 -24.56 -22.06
C ALA A 11 33.31 -23.79 -20.78
N GLN A 12 34.54 -23.24 -20.70
CA GLN A 12 34.98 -22.45 -19.54
C GLN A 12 34.18 -21.14 -19.40
N VAL A 13 33.90 -20.46 -20.50
CA VAL A 13 33.08 -19.24 -20.50
C VAL A 13 31.66 -19.57 -20.08
N LEU A 14 31.06 -20.64 -20.63
CA LEU A 14 29.70 -21.07 -20.28
C LEU A 14 29.61 -21.45 -18.79
N LEU A 15 30.57 -22.17 -18.27
CA LEU A 15 30.61 -22.59 -16.86
C LEU A 15 30.75 -21.36 -15.92
N SER A 16 31.60 -20.41 -16.31
CA SER A 16 31.77 -19.15 -15.54
C SER A 16 30.50 -18.30 -15.51
N VAL A 17 29.82 -18.17 -16.64
CA VAL A 17 28.56 -17.46 -16.75
C VAL A 17 27.45 -18.15 -15.94
N LEU A 18 27.39 -19.50 -16.05
CA LEU A 18 26.43 -20.29 -15.28
C LEU A 18 26.68 -20.17 -13.76
N PHE A 19 27.94 -20.28 -13.32
CA PHE A 19 28.30 -20.08 -11.92
C PHE A 19 27.96 -18.69 -11.42
N LEU A 20 28.25 -17.64 -12.20
CA LEU A 20 27.88 -16.26 -11.87
C LEU A 20 26.37 -16.09 -11.77
N ALA A 21 25.60 -16.68 -12.70
CA ALA A 21 24.15 -16.64 -12.70
C ALA A 21 23.57 -17.31 -11.44
N ILE A 22 24.10 -18.51 -11.08
CA ILE A 22 23.69 -19.22 -9.86
C ILE A 22 23.98 -18.37 -8.60
N MET A 23 25.18 -17.78 -8.54
CA MET A 23 25.55 -16.88 -7.43
C MET A 23 24.61 -15.67 -7.31
N ILE A 24 24.29 -15.04 -8.42
CA ILE A 24 23.34 -13.90 -8.45
C ILE A 24 21.97 -14.34 -7.96
N VAL A 25 21.45 -15.47 -8.48
CA VAL A 25 20.14 -16.00 -8.06
C VAL A 25 20.14 -16.35 -6.58
N ALA A 26 21.21 -17.00 -6.08
CA ALA A 26 21.34 -17.31 -4.65
C ALA A 26 21.37 -16.04 -3.77
N CYS A 27 22.12 -15.00 -4.19
CA CYS A 27 22.14 -13.72 -3.50
C CYS A 27 20.77 -13.05 -3.49
N LEU A 28 20.06 -13.03 -4.61
CA LEU A 28 18.71 -12.48 -4.71
C LEU A 28 17.72 -13.23 -3.82
N TRP A 29 17.85 -14.55 -3.75
CA TRP A 29 16.99 -15.37 -2.88
C TRP A 29 17.22 -15.09 -1.40
N ILE A 30 18.49 -14.93 -0.97
CA ILE A 30 18.84 -14.57 0.41
C ILE A 30 18.32 -13.16 0.76
N VAL A 31 18.38 -12.21 -0.19
CA VAL A 31 17.96 -10.82 0.02
C VAL A 31 16.43 -10.64 -0.07
N GLN A 32 15.73 -11.61 -0.68
CA GLN A 32 14.28 -11.52 -0.93
C GLN A 32 13.45 -11.07 0.29
N PRO A 33 13.60 -11.62 1.50
CA PRO A 33 12.80 -11.19 2.67
C PRO A 33 13.07 -9.74 3.10
N PHE A 34 14.28 -9.23 2.77
CA PHE A 34 14.67 -7.86 3.11
C PHE A 34 14.19 -6.84 2.08
N ILE A 35 14.00 -7.26 0.82
CA ILE A 35 13.57 -6.36 -0.28
C ILE A 35 12.24 -5.70 0.07
N LEU A 36 11.28 -6.46 0.58
CA LEU A 36 9.96 -5.95 0.94
C LEU A 36 10.05 -4.90 2.07
N GLY A 37 10.81 -5.20 3.12
CA GLY A 37 11.04 -4.28 4.24
C GLY A 37 11.77 -3.01 3.80
N PHE A 38 12.78 -3.14 2.94
CA PHE A 38 13.53 -2.02 2.39
C PHE A 38 12.66 -1.13 1.46
N ALA A 39 11.83 -1.73 0.61
CA ALA A 39 10.94 -1.01 -0.28
C ALA A 39 9.89 -0.20 0.50
N TRP A 40 9.28 -0.80 1.53
CA TRP A 40 8.37 -0.08 2.44
C TRP A 40 9.08 1.04 3.18
N ALA A 41 10.27 0.77 3.73
CA ALA A 41 11.08 1.78 4.41
C ALA A 41 11.43 2.94 3.47
N GLY A 42 11.88 2.64 2.25
CA GLY A 42 12.20 3.66 1.24
C GLY A 42 10.98 4.52 0.91
N THR A 43 9.82 3.90 0.70
CA THR A 43 8.56 4.61 0.43
C THR A 43 8.20 5.57 1.57
N ILE A 44 8.21 5.08 2.82
CA ILE A 44 7.88 5.87 4.00
C ILE A 44 8.88 7.00 4.19
N VAL A 45 10.17 6.72 4.08
CA VAL A 45 11.24 7.72 4.27
C VAL A 45 11.18 8.82 3.22
N ILE A 46 11.01 8.46 1.93
CA ILE A 46 10.87 9.45 0.85
C ILE A 46 9.63 10.34 1.08
N ALA A 47 8.51 9.74 1.50
CA ALA A 47 7.28 10.45 1.79
C ALA A 47 7.41 11.43 2.96
N THR A 48 8.03 10.97 4.04
CA THR A 48 8.14 11.70 5.31
C THR A 48 9.42 12.53 5.43
N TRP A 49 10.28 12.52 4.42
CA TRP A 49 11.54 13.29 4.41
C TRP A 49 11.37 14.78 4.73
N PRO A 50 10.36 15.50 4.16
CA PRO A 50 10.13 16.91 4.53
C PRO A 50 9.78 17.10 5.99
N VAL A 51 9.08 16.13 6.59
CA VAL A 51 8.72 16.14 8.02
C VAL A 51 9.96 15.97 8.88
N LEU A 52 10.85 15.03 8.52
CA LEU A 52 12.14 14.83 9.17
C LEU A 52 12.96 16.13 9.19
N LEU A 53 13.08 16.83 8.03
CA LEU A 53 13.83 18.07 7.94
C LEU A 53 13.22 19.20 8.78
N LYS A 54 11.89 19.33 8.81
CA LYS A 54 11.20 20.28 9.70
C LYS A 54 11.44 19.95 11.16
N LEU A 55 11.31 18.68 11.53
CA LEU A 55 11.55 18.21 12.89
C LEU A 55 13.00 18.43 13.33
N GLN A 56 13.97 18.20 12.45
CA GLN A 56 15.37 18.47 12.71
C GLN A 56 15.60 19.96 13.00
N LYS A 57 14.96 20.87 12.26
CA LYS A 57 15.04 22.32 12.52
C LYS A 57 14.46 22.68 13.90
N ILE A 58 13.34 22.08 14.28
CA ILE A 58 12.68 22.29 15.58
C ILE A 58 13.55 21.74 16.73
N LEU A 59 14.24 20.62 16.50
CA LEU A 59 15.08 19.92 17.49
C LEU A 59 16.54 20.41 17.45
N TRP A 60 16.75 21.73 17.33
CA TRP A 60 18.07 22.39 17.38
C TRP A 60 19.09 21.84 16.37
N GLY A 61 18.63 21.36 15.21
CA GLY A 61 19.51 20.83 14.17
C GLY A 61 20.06 19.42 14.43
N ARG A 62 19.76 18.80 15.57
CA ARG A 62 20.28 17.48 15.95
C ARG A 62 19.56 16.37 15.16
N ARG A 63 20.24 15.79 14.17
CA ARG A 63 19.69 14.73 13.33
C ARG A 63 19.34 13.47 14.13
N SER A 64 20.15 13.09 15.12
CA SER A 64 19.90 11.93 15.98
C SER A 64 18.55 12.01 16.72
N LEU A 65 18.21 13.18 17.25
CA LEU A 65 16.92 13.40 17.92
C LEU A 65 15.75 13.34 16.94
N ALA A 66 15.90 13.94 15.75
CA ALA A 66 14.88 13.90 14.71
C ALA A 66 14.62 12.47 14.22
N VAL A 67 15.68 11.68 14.00
CA VAL A 67 15.57 10.26 13.62
C VAL A 67 14.91 9.45 14.72
N LEU A 68 15.31 9.66 15.98
CA LEU A 68 14.71 8.95 17.12
C LEU A 68 13.21 9.23 17.23
N VAL A 69 12.80 10.51 17.14
CA VAL A 69 11.38 10.88 17.21
C VAL A 69 10.61 10.32 16.03
N MET A 70 11.14 10.39 14.80
CA MET A 70 10.49 9.84 13.61
C MET A 70 10.35 8.31 13.71
N THR A 71 11.38 7.61 14.18
CA THR A 71 11.33 6.15 14.37
C THR A 71 10.35 5.78 15.48
N LEU A 72 10.34 6.53 16.60
CA LEU A 72 9.38 6.32 17.68
C LEU A 72 7.95 6.53 17.21
N LEU A 73 7.69 7.57 16.40
CA LEU A 73 6.38 7.84 15.83
C LEU A 73 5.92 6.71 14.91
N LEU A 74 6.82 6.16 14.07
CA LEU A 74 6.51 4.99 13.25
C LEU A 74 6.25 3.74 14.09
N VAL A 75 7.06 3.49 15.13
CA VAL A 75 6.82 2.37 16.07
C VAL A 75 5.44 2.52 16.70
N LEU A 76 5.10 3.69 17.20
CA LEU A 76 3.81 3.97 17.82
C LEU A 76 2.66 3.75 16.82
N LEU A 77 2.81 4.23 15.59
CA LEU A 77 1.83 4.09 14.51
C LEU A 77 1.55 2.61 14.17
N PHE A 78 2.56 1.74 14.22
CA PHE A 78 2.38 0.32 13.90
C PHE A 78 2.06 -0.53 15.12
N VAL A 79 2.69 -0.26 16.27
CA VAL A 79 2.53 -1.08 17.49
C VAL A 79 1.16 -0.84 18.13
N ILE A 80 0.67 0.41 18.19
CA ILE A 80 -0.62 0.70 18.83
C ILE A 80 -1.77 -0.06 18.17
N PRO A 81 -2.00 0.01 16.83
CA PRO A 81 -3.11 -0.72 16.21
C PRO A 81 -2.99 -2.23 16.41
N VAL A 82 -1.78 -2.77 16.32
CA VAL A 82 -1.57 -4.21 16.51
C VAL A 82 -1.83 -4.62 17.97
N ALA A 83 -1.37 -3.84 18.93
CA ALA A 83 -1.62 -4.10 20.35
C ALA A 83 -3.12 -4.04 20.69
N LEU A 84 -3.83 -3.03 20.14
CA LEU A 84 -5.28 -2.91 20.30
C LEU A 84 -6.03 -4.09 19.67
N LEU A 85 -5.61 -4.54 18.48
CA LEU A 85 -6.18 -5.72 17.83
C LEU A 85 -5.95 -6.98 18.64
N VAL A 86 -4.72 -7.21 19.12
CA VAL A 86 -4.38 -8.39 19.94
C VAL A 86 -5.17 -8.38 21.23
N ASN A 87 -5.21 -7.26 21.94
CA ASN A 87 -6.00 -7.15 23.18
C ASN A 87 -7.48 -7.39 22.93
N SER A 88 -8.05 -6.79 21.87
CA SER A 88 -9.46 -6.99 21.50
C SER A 88 -9.78 -8.47 21.19
N ILE A 89 -8.86 -9.18 20.53
CA ILE A 89 -9.02 -10.62 20.25
C ILE A 89 -8.91 -11.44 21.54
N VAL A 90 -7.94 -11.13 22.41
CA VAL A 90 -7.73 -11.84 23.67
C VAL A 90 -8.93 -11.64 24.60
N ASP A 91 -9.37 -10.40 24.79
CA ASP A 91 -10.50 -10.06 25.66
C ASP A 91 -11.83 -10.62 25.10
N GLY A 92 -12.02 -10.57 23.78
CA GLY A 92 -13.20 -11.10 23.10
C GLY A 92 -13.22 -12.64 23.02
N SER A 93 -12.08 -13.31 23.14
CA SER A 93 -12.01 -14.78 23.04
C SER A 93 -12.45 -15.49 24.33
N GLY A 94 -12.32 -14.85 25.48
CA GLY A 94 -12.69 -15.43 26.76
C GLY A 94 -14.15 -15.92 26.86
N PRO A 95 -15.14 -15.06 26.56
CA PRO A 95 -16.56 -15.45 26.54
C PRO A 95 -16.86 -16.54 25.50
N LEU A 96 -16.21 -16.49 24.33
CA LEU A 96 -16.35 -17.49 23.27
C LEU A 96 -15.79 -18.86 23.69
N ILE A 97 -14.61 -18.89 24.32
CA ILE A 97 -13.99 -20.11 24.80
C ILE A 97 -14.86 -20.72 25.90
N HIS A 98 -15.38 -19.93 26.87
CA HIS A 98 -16.28 -20.38 27.89
C HIS A 98 -17.61 -20.91 27.34
N ALA A 99 -18.18 -20.24 26.34
CA ALA A 99 -19.40 -20.72 25.67
C ALA A 99 -19.19 -22.04 24.92
N VAL A 100 -18.04 -22.23 24.29
CA VAL A 100 -17.70 -23.47 23.56
C VAL A 100 -17.35 -24.63 24.51
N THR A 101 -16.68 -24.35 25.64
CA THR A 101 -16.26 -25.40 26.60
C THR A 101 -17.31 -25.70 27.67
N GLY A 102 -18.19 -24.74 28.00
CA GLY A 102 -19.18 -24.86 29.07
C GLY A 102 -20.48 -25.61 28.71
N GLY A 103 -20.70 -25.90 27.42
CA GLY A 103 -21.88 -26.68 27.00
C GLY A 103 -23.23 -25.94 27.03
N ASP A 104 -23.32 -24.80 27.67
CA ASP A 104 -24.50 -23.93 27.74
C ASP A 104 -24.38 -22.75 26.76
N MET A 105 -24.52 -23.05 25.49
CA MET A 105 -24.62 -21.99 24.48
C MET A 105 -26.03 -21.39 24.50
N THR A 106 -26.27 -20.43 25.37
CA THR A 106 -27.39 -19.50 25.19
C THR A 106 -26.94 -18.41 24.17
N LEU A 107 -27.27 -18.62 22.92
CA LEU A 107 -27.02 -17.60 21.91
C LEU A 107 -27.95 -16.41 22.18
N PRO A 108 -27.44 -15.17 22.16
CA PRO A 108 -28.27 -14.00 22.34
C PRO A 108 -29.30 -13.88 21.21
N ASP A 109 -30.51 -13.46 21.58
CA ASP A 109 -31.50 -13.10 20.56
C ASP A 109 -31.06 -11.82 19.87
N LEU A 110 -30.72 -11.93 18.58
CA LEU A 110 -30.29 -10.81 17.77
C LEU A 110 -31.51 -10.12 17.11
N ALA A 111 -32.49 -9.75 17.92
CA ALA A 111 -33.72 -9.09 17.44
C ALA A 111 -33.44 -7.85 16.56
N TRP A 112 -32.32 -7.18 16.78
CA TRP A 112 -31.87 -6.03 16.00
C TRP A 112 -31.57 -6.37 14.51
N LEU A 113 -31.27 -7.64 14.19
CA LEU A 113 -31.08 -8.09 12.80
C LEU A 113 -32.33 -7.82 11.95
N ASN A 114 -33.52 -7.90 12.52
CA ASN A 114 -34.76 -7.64 11.79
C ASN A 114 -34.89 -6.20 11.33
N ASN A 115 -34.18 -5.28 11.96
CA ASN A 115 -34.22 -3.84 11.68
C ASN A 115 -33.28 -3.41 10.55
N ILE A 116 -32.49 -4.33 9.98
CA ILE A 116 -31.58 -4.01 8.86
C ILE A 116 -32.40 -3.89 7.57
N PRO A 117 -32.35 -2.77 6.85
CA PRO A 117 -33.09 -2.60 5.61
C PRO A 117 -32.60 -3.59 4.53
N LEU A 118 -33.52 -4.13 3.73
CA LEU A 118 -33.31 -5.04 2.59
C LEU A 118 -32.94 -6.51 2.93
N VAL A 119 -32.22 -6.80 3.99
CA VAL A 119 -31.71 -8.17 4.26
C VAL A 119 -32.09 -8.67 5.66
N GLY A 120 -32.53 -7.77 6.55
CA GLY A 120 -32.74 -8.05 7.98
C GLY A 120 -33.70 -9.18 8.28
N ALA A 121 -34.84 -9.22 7.62
CA ALA A 121 -35.86 -10.27 7.81
C ALA A 121 -35.32 -11.67 7.44
N LYS A 122 -34.50 -11.79 6.38
CA LYS A 122 -33.90 -13.06 5.99
C LYS A 122 -32.81 -13.53 6.96
N LEU A 123 -32.00 -12.57 7.45
CA LEU A 123 -30.95 -12.85 8.42
C LEU A 123 -31.55 -13.25 9.76
N TYR A 124 -32.60 -12.55 10.20
CA TYR A 124 -33.30 -12.85 11.45
C TYR A 124 -33.99 -14.22 11.41
N ALA A 125 -34.69 -14.54 10.33
CA ALA A 125 -35.29 -15.85 10.12
C ALA A 125 -34.24 -16.98 10.10
N GLY A 126 -33.11 -16.77 9.45
CA GLY A 126 -31.97 -17.70 9.46
C GLY A 126 -31.38 -17.85 10.87
N TRP A 127 -31.27 -16.77 11.64
CA TRP A 127 -30.79 -16.81 13.01
C TRP A 127 -31.74 -17.57 13.93
N HIS A 128 -33.05 -17.28 13.87
CA HIS A 128 -34.06 -18.02 14.63
C HIS A 128 -34.11 -19.50 14.30
N SER A 129 -33.96 -19.87 13.03
CA SER A 129 -33.88 -21.28 12.66
C SER A 129 -32.66 -22.01 13.27
N LEU A 130 -31.58 -21.28 13.55
CA LEU A 130 -30.42 -21.79 14.29
C LEU A 130 -30.71 -21.90 15.79
N LEU A 131 -31.39 -20.91 16.38
CA LEU A 131 -31.79 -20.94 17.78
C LEU A 131 -32.75 -22.10 18.09
N ASP A 132 -33.71 -22.33 17.20
CA ASP A 132 -34.73 -23.39 17.34
C ASP A 132 -34.13 -24.82 17.24
N MET A 133 -32.96 -24.97 16.61
CA MET A 133 -32.25 -26.25 16.54
C MET A 133 -31.67 -26.70 17.91
N GLY A 134 -31.60 -25.82 18.89
CA GLY A 134 -31.04 -26.09 20.21
C GLY A 134 -29.51 -26.16 20.25
N GLY A 135 -28.91 -25.85 21.41
CA GLY A 135 -27.46 -25.74 21.55
C GLY A 135 -26.67 -27.00 21.19
N SER A 136 -27.25 -28.20 21.44
CA SER A 136 -26.61 -29.48 21.10
C SER A 136 -26.52 -29.74 19.58
N ALA A 137 -27.55 -29.36 18.83
CA ALA A 137 -27.53 -29.52 17.38
C ALA A 137 -26.61 -28.48 16.69
N ILE A 138 -26.53 -27.27 17.25
CA ILE A 138 -25.57 -26.26 16.81
C ILE A 138 -24.14 -26.74 17.08
N MET A 139 -23.88 -27.29 18.27
CA MET A 139 -22.58 -27.84 18.65
C MET A 139 -22.19 -29.02 17.73
N ALA A 140 -23.11 -29.88 17.36
CA ALA A 140 -22.86 -30.98 16.43
C ALA A 140 -22.47 -30.48 15.03
N LYS A 141 -23.05 -29.36 14.57
CA LYS A 141 -22.67 -28.70 13.30
C LYS A 141 -21.35 -27.95 13.39
N VAL A 142 -21.03 -27.35 14.52
CA VAL A 142 -19.82 -26.52 14.72
C VAL A 142 -18.61 -27.40 15.08
N ARG A 143 -18.81 -28.52 15.76
CA ARG A 143 -17.75 -29.44 16.20
C ARG A 143 -16.75 -29.86 15.10
N PRO A 144 -17.14 -30.21 13.85
CA PRO A 144 -16.18 -30.52 12.80
C PRO A 144 -15.33 -29.31 12.39
N TYR A 145 -15.84 -28.08 12.58
CA TYR A 145 -15.12 -26.87 12.27
C TYR A 145 -14.17 -26.41 13.37
N ILE A 146 -14.33 -26.89 14.61
CA ILE A 146 -13.46 -26.50 15.76
C ILE A 146 -12.02 -26.92 15.50
N GLY A 147 -11.77 -28.13 15.00
CA GLY A 147 -10.43 -28.59 14.62
C GLY A 147 -9.81 -27.76 13.49
N THR A 148 -10.61 -27.46 12.47
CA THR A 148 -10.21 -26.60 11.33
C THR A 148 -9.95 -25.17 11.80
N THR A 149 -10.75 -24.66 12.72
CA THR A 149 -10.59 -23.32 13.31
C THR A 149 -9.30 -23.23 14.12
N THR A 150 -8.98 -24.24 14.93
CA THR A 150 -7.73 -24.26 15.71
C THR A 150 -6.50 -24.27 14.79
N THR A 151 -6.49 -25.11 13.75
CA THR A 151 -5.39 -25.11 12.76
C THR A 151 -5.33 -23.81 11.98
N TRP A 152 -6.47 -23.20 11.69
CA TRP A 152 -6.53 -21.87 11.06
C TRP A 152 -5.93 -20.79 11.98
N PHE A 153 -6.27 -20.77 13.28
CA PHE A 153 -5.69 -19.82 14.26
C PHE A 153 -4.18 -20.01 14.41
N VAL A 154 -3.69 -21.24 14.46
CA VAL A 154 -2.24 -21.52 14.49
C VAL A 154 -1.57 -21.03 13.21
N GLY A 155 -2.22 -21.24 12.06
CA GLY A 155 -1.78 -20.69 10.78
C GLY A 155 -1.72 -19.15 10.80
N GLN A 156 -2.73 -18.49 11.36
CA GLN A 156 -2.74 -17.02 11.51
C GLN A 156 -1.64 -16.52 12.44
N ALA A 157 -1.31 -17.23 13.52
CA ALA A 157 -0.19 -16.86 14.39
C ALA A 157 1.15 -16.83 13.62
N ALA A 158 1.37 -17.77 12.69
CA ALA A 158 2.54 -17.75 11.82
C ALA A 158 2.51 -16.58 10.81
N HIS A 159 1.33 -16.19 10.34
CA HIS A 159 1.16 -14.99 9.48
C HIS A 159 1.43 -13.71 10.25
N ILE A 160 0.95 -13.61 11.50
CA ILE A 160 1.23 -12.48 12.39
C ILE A 160 2.73 -12.40 12.68
N GLY A 161 3.40 -13.51 12.96
CA GLY A 161 4.85 -13.55 13.16
C GLY A 161 5.63 -13.03 11.95
N ARG A 162 5.27 -13.46 10.75
CA ARG A 162 5.85 -12.94 9.50
C ARG A 162 5.58 -11.45 9.30
N PHE A 163 4.36 -11.01 9.56
CA PHE A 163 4.00 -9.59 9.49
C PHE A 163 4.83 -8.76 10.47
N MET A 164 4.96 -9.19 11.72
CA MET A 164 5.79 -8.52 12.72
C MET A 164 7.27 -8.44 12.31
N MET A 165 7.80 -9.51 11.72
CA MET A 165 9.16 -9.53 11.20
C MET A 165 9.35 -8.49 10.07
N HIS A 166 8.40 -8.42 9.13
CA HIS A 166 8.45 -7.41 8.05
C HIS A 166 8.34 -5.99 8.60
N CYS A 167 7.48 -5.76 9.60
CA CYS A 167 7.38 -4.47 10.28
C CYS A 167 8.68 -4.10 10.99
N ALA A 168 9.31 -5.04 11.70
CA ALA A 168 10.59 -4.82 12.38
C ALA A 168 11.71 -4.47 11.38
N LEU A 169 11.79 -5.20 10.26
CA LEU A 169 12.74 -4.91 9.18
C LEU A 169 12.47 -3.54 8.56
N MET A 170 11.22 -3.21 8.28
CA MET A 170 10.82 -1.91 7.75
C MET A 170 11.22 -0.78 8.71
N LEU A 171 10.97 -0.92 10.01
CA LEU A 171 11.35 0.07 11.03
C LEU A 171 12.87 0.22 11.11
N LEU A 172 13.60 -0.89 11.11
CA LEU A 172 15.08 -0.90 11.11
C LEU A 172 15.63 -0.17 9.89
N PHE A 173 15.16 -0.52 8.69
CA PHE A 173 15.59 0.14 7.46
C PHE A 173 15.16 1.61 7.41
N SER A 174 13.98 1.95 7.92
CA SER A 174 13.54 3.35 8.01
C SER A 174 14.45 4.17 8.90
N ALA A 175 14.84 3.65 10.07
CA ALA A 175 15.79 4.32 10.95
C ALA A 175 17.17 4.53 10.29
N LEU A 176 17.68 3.51 9.60
CA LEU A 176 18.94 3.60 8.86
C LEU A 176 18.86 4.59 7.70
N LEU A 177 17.75 4.60 6.95
CA LEU A 177 17.52 5.54 5.86
C LEU A 177 17.31 6.97 6.36
N TYR A 178 16.64 7.19 7.50
CA TYR A 178 16.56 8.51 8.12
C TYR A 178 17.94 9.01 8.55
N TRP A 179 18.80 8.12 9.02
CA TRP A 179 20.17 8.49 9.43
C TRP A 179 21.08 8.82 8.26
N ARG A 180 21.10 7.96 7.22
CA ARG A 180 22.02 8.05 6.07
C ARG A 180 21.35 8.23 4.72
N GLY A 181 20.09 8.66 4.67
CA GLY A 181 19.30 8.69 3.44
C GLY A 181 19.90 9.53 2.33
N GLU A 182 20.59 10.62 2.64
CA GLU A 182 21.28 11.44 1.64
C GLU A 182 22.43 10.68 0.95
N GLN A 183 23.19 9.89 1.74
CA GLN A 183 24.28 9.06 1.19
C GLN A 183 23.72 7.94 0.31
N VAL A 184 22.63 7.28 0.75
CA VAL A 184 21.94 6.25 -0.03
C VAL A 184 21.36 6.85 -1.31
N ALA A 185 20.69 8.00 -1.23
CA ALA A 185 20.15 8.69 -2.40
C ALA A 185 21.25 9.07 -3.41
N MET A 186 22.38 9.60 -2.95
CA MET A 186 23.54 9.89 -3.81
C MET A 186 24.09 8.61 -4.44
N GLY A 187 24.19 7.52 -3.69
CA GLY A 187 24.64 6.22 -4.21
C GLY A 187 23.72 5.70 -5.33
N ILE A 188 22.42 5.76 -5.13
CA ILE A 188 21.40 5.36 -6.12
C ILE A 188 21.50 6.25 -7.37
N ARG A 189 21.62 7.56 -7.20
CA ARG A 189 21.77 8.50 -8.32
C ARG A 189 23.07 8.26 -9.10
N HIS A 190 24.19 8.04 -8.41
CA HIS A 190 25.46 7.68 -9.06
C HIS A 190 25.37 6.39 -9.85
N PHE A 191 24.74 5.36 -9.29
CA PHE A 191 24.51 4.11 -9.98
C PHE A 191 23.64 4.30 -11.23
N ALA A 192 22.55 5.04 -11.11
CA ALA A 192 21.65 5.32 -12.23
C ALA A 192 22.33 6.19 -13.31
N CYS A 193 23.15 7.17 -12.91
CA CYS A 193 23.95 7.96 -13.87
C CYS A 193 24.98 7.08 -14.61
N ARG A 194 25.55 6.09 -13.93
CA ARG A 194 26.50 5.18 -14.60
C ARG A 194 25.82 4.26 -15.60
N LEU A 195 24.55 3.94 -15.36
CA LEU A 195 23.75 3.06 -16.23
C LEU A 195 23.19 3.81 -17.45
N ALA A 196 22.67 5.04 -17.25
CA ALA A 196 21.94 5.79 -18.28
C ALA A 196 22.26 7.31 -18.30
N ALA A 197 23.44 7.71 -17.83
CA ALA A 197 23.91 9.10 -17.80
C ALA A 197 22.85 10.05 -17.17
N LYS A 198 22.60 11.20 -17.78
CA LYS A 198 21.60 12.20 -17.30
C LYS A 198 20.18 11.65 -17.21
N ARG A 199 19.82 10.67 -18.06
CA ARG A 199 18.50 10.03 -18.03
C ARG A 199 18.29 9.18 -16.77
N GLY A 200 19.34 8.50 -16.30
CA GLY A 200 19.31 7.72 -15.08
C GLY A 200 19.03 8.61 -13.86
N ASP A 201 19.68 9.76 -13.75
CA ASP A 201 19.45 10.71 -12.66
C ASP A 201 18.01 11.26 -12.68
N ALA A 202 17.53 11.66 -13.86
CA ALA A 202 16.15 12.11 -14.02
C ALA A 202 15.13 11.03 -13.63
N ALA A 203 15.39 9.77 -13.97
CA ALA A 203 14.51 8.65 -13.58
C ALA A 203 14.43 8.47 -12.06
N VAL A 204 15.55 8.58 -11.32
CA VAL A 204 15.56 8.50 -9.86
C VAL A 204 14.80 9.65 -9.22
N LEU A 205 14.98 10.87 -9.72
CA LEU A 205 14.25 12.04 -9.20
C LEU A 205 12.75 11.92 -9.46
N LEU A 206 12.35 11.46 -10.65
CA LEU A 206 10.95 11.18 -10.98
C LEU A 206 10.34 10.10 -10.09
N ALA A 207 11.08 9.00 -9.85
CA ALA A 207 10.64 7.96 -8.95
C ALA A 207 10.38 8.52 -7.54
N ALA A 208 11.29 9.33 -7.02
CA ALA A 208 11.13 9.96 -5.70
C ALA A 208 9.92 10.91 -5.65
N GLN A 209 9.68 11.70 -6.72
CA GLN A 209 8.50 12.57 -6.83
C GLN A 209 7.21 11.77 -6.89
N ALA A 210 7.17 10.70 -7.69
CA ALA A 210 6.00 9.83 -7.81
C ALA A 210 5.68 9.13 -6.47
N ILE A 211 6.68 8.59 -5.77
CA ILE A 211 6.50 8.00 -4.44
C ILE A 211 5.90 9.05 -3.47
N ARG A 212 6.43 10.26 -3.48
CA ARG A 212 5.93 11.35 -2.63
C ARG A 212 4.50 11.74 -2.97
N ALA A 213 4.15 11.82 -4.25
CA ALA A 213 2.79 12.12 -4.71
C ALA A 213 1.78 11.06 -4.25
N VAL A 214 2.13 9.77 -4.41
CA VAL A 214 1.29 8.66 -3.93
C VAL A 214 1.12 8.71 -2.41
N ALA A 215 2.21 8.93 -1.66
CA ALA A 215 2.16 9.01 -0.21
C ALA A 215 1.32 10.20 0.29
N LEU A 216 1.46 11.38 -0.33
CA LEU A 216 0.60 12.53 -0.03
C LEU A 216 -0.86 12.22 -0.36
N GLY A 217 -1.13 11.55 -1.48
CA GLY A 217 -2.45 11.07 -1.83
C GLY A 217 -3.06 10.21 -0.71
N VAL A 218 -2.30 9.25 -0.19
CA VAL A 218 -2.73 8.38 0.91
C VAL A 218 -3.03 9.19 2.18
N VAL A 219 -2.12 10.07 2.59
CA VAL A 219 -2.30 10.88 3.81
C VAL A 219 -3.49 11.81 3.71
N VAL A 220 -3.63 12.54 2.59
CA VAL A 220 -4.75 13.46 2.38
C VAL A 220 -6.07 12.70 2.34
N THR A 221 -6.12 11.58 1.62
CA THR A 221 -7.33 10.73 1.57
C THR A 221 -7.70 10.22 2.95
N ALA A 222 -6.73 9.73 3.74
CA ALA A 222 -6.95 9.28 5.10
C ALA A 222 -7.52 10.38 6.01
N LEU A 223 -7.00 11.60 5.90
CA LEU A 223 -7.51 12.74 6.66
C LEU A 223 -8.95 13.12 6.25
N VAL A 224 -9.22 13.19 4.94
CA VAL A 224 -10.57 13.49 4.43
C VAL A 224 -11.57 12.42 4.88
N GLN A 225 -11.23 11.14 4.72
CA GLN A 225 -12.09 10.04 5.18
C GLN A 225 -12.32 10.07 6.69
N ALA A 226 -11.28 10.36 7.47
CA ALA A 226 -11.40 10.44 8.92
C ALA A 226 -12.24 11.62 9.38
N VAL A 227 -12.10 12.78 8.75
CA VAL A 227 -12.95 13.95 9.05
C VAL A 227 -14.39 13.66 8.69
N LEU A 228 -14.68 13.17 7.48
CA LEU A 228 -16.05 12.87 7.05
C LEU A 228 -16.66 11.72 7.87
N GLY A 229 -15.91 10.67 8.13
CA GLY A 229 -16.37 9.56 8.96
C GLY A 229 -16.58 9.98 10.40
N GLY A 230 -15.69 10.83 10.97
CA GLY A 230 -15.83 11.40 12.30
C GLY A 230 -17.06 12.31 12.45
N VAL A 231 -17.35 13.12 11.44
CA VAL A 231 -18.59 13.91 11.37
C VAL A 231 -19.81 12.98 11.35
N GLY A 232 -19.78 11.90 10.54
CA GLY A 232 -20.84 10.90 10.53
C GLY A 232 -21.06 10.26 11.90
N LEU A 233 -19.99 9.84 12.58
CA LEU A 233 -20.04 9.27 13.93
C LEU A 233 -20.60 10.26 14.95
N ALA A 234 -20.18 11.52 14.90
CA ALA A 234 -20.63 12.55 15.84
C ALA A 234 -22.13 12.90 15.67
N ILE A 235 -22.58 13.06 14.42
CA ILE A 235 -23.99 13.37 14.11
C ILE A 235 -24.89 12.18 14.46
N SER A 236 -24.43 10.95 14.25
CA SER A 236 -25.17 9.73 14.58
C SER A 236 -25.20 9.41 16.08
N GLY A 237 -24.60 10.25 16.94
CA GLY A 237 -24.63 10.06 18.39
C GLY A 237 -23.83 8.88 18.91
N VAL A 238 -22.86 8.37 18.13
CA VAL A 238 -22.01 7.24 18.56
C VAL A 238 -21.12 7.68 19.71
N PRO A 239 -21.08 6.94 20.83
CA PRO A 239 -20.20 7.28 21.96
C PRO A 239 -18.74 7.21 21.53
N TYR A 240 -17.91 8.08 22.13
CA TYR A 240 -16.47 8.16 21.84
C TYR A 240 -16.15 8.47 20.38
N ALA A 241 -17.00 9.19 19.65
CA ALA A 241 -16.82 9.54 18.24
C ALA A 241 -15.42 10.13 17.94
N THR A 242 -14.89 10.98 18.83
CA THR A 242 -13.54 11.56 18.70
C THR A 242 -12.45 10.48 18.75
N LEU A 243 -12.53 9.55 19.70
CA LEU A 243 -11.58 8.45 19.81
C LEU A 243 -11.66 7.55 18.58
N LEU A 244 -12.86 7.21 18.13
CA LEU A 244 -13.09 6.42 16.92
C LEU A 244 -12.56 7.11 15.68
N THR A 245 -12.65 8.45 15.61
CA THR A 245 -12.06 9.23 14.51
C THR A 245 -10.53 9.12 14.49
N VAL A 246 -9.87 9.17 15.65
CA VAL A 246 -8.42 8.97 15.74
C VAL A 246 -8.03 7.55 15.30
N VAL A 247 -8.77 6.53 15.78
CA VAL A 247 -8.55 5.13 15.35
C VAL A 247 -8.77 5.00 13.83
N MET A 248 -9.75 5.71 13.27
CA MET A 248 -10.03 5.71 11.84
C MET A 248 -8.90 6.36 11.02
N ILE A 249 -8.26 7.45 11.52
CA ILE A 249 -7.06 8.01 10.88
C ILE A 249 -5.98 6.94 10.78
N LEU A 250 -5.71 6.24 11.87
CA LEU A 250 -4.70 5.17 11.90
C LEU A 250 -5.06 4.03 10.95
N SER A 251 -6.33 3.59 10.96
CA SER A 251 -6.84 2.55 10.06
C SER A 251 -6.67 2.92 8.58
N CYS A 252 -6.99 4.17 8.20
CA CYS A 252 -6.82 4.66 6.83
C CYS A 252 -5.35 4.81 6.45
N LEU A 253 -4.47 5.24 7.36
CA LEU A 253 -3.03 5.34 7.11
C LEU A 253 -2.38 3.96 6.89
N VAL A 254 -2.83 2.94 7.62
CA VAL A 254 -2.41 1.54 7.45
C VAL A 254 -3.09 0.87 6.25
N GLN A 255 -3.93 1.62 5.49
CA GLN A 255 -4.63 1.13 4.28
C GLN A 255 -5.77 0.13 4.54
N LEU A 256 -6.24 0.00 5.77
CA LEU A 256 -7.43 -0.79 6.09
C LEU A 256 -8.74 -0.05 5.74
N GLY A 257 -8.64 1.25 5.51
CA GLY A 257 -9.78 2.12 5.22
C GLY A 257 -10.62 2.48 6.46
N PRO A 258 -11.75 3.17 6.27
CA PRO A 258 -12.62 3.62 7.37
C PRO A 258 -13.57 2.53 7.89
N LEU A 259 -13.83 1.48 7.10
CA LEU A 259 -14.83 0.45 7.39
C LEU A 259 -14.61 -0.31 8.70
N PRO A 260 -13.37 -0.67 9.11
CA PRO A 260 -13.14 -1.35 10.38
C PRO A 260 -13.64 -0.59 11.61
N VAL A 261 -13.78 0.73 11.50
CA VAL A 261 -14.32 1.59 12.57
C VAL A 261 -15.81 1.84 12.38
N LEU A 262 -16.24 2.09 11.14
CA LEU A 262 -17.63 2.44 10.85
C LEU A 262 -18.58 1.24 10.98
N ILE A 263 -18.17 0.03 10.59
CA ILE A 263 -19.01 -1.17 10.70
C ILE A 263 -19.40 -1.48 12.16
N PRO A 264 -18.48 -1.56 13.14
CA PRO A 264 -18.85 -1.74 14.53
C PRO A 264 -19.76 -0.63 15.07
N ALA A 265 -19.55 0.62 14.67
CA ALA A 265 -20.38 1.74 15.07
C ALA A 265 -21.81 1.63 14.51
N ILE A 266 -21.97 1.18 13.26
CA ILE A 266 -23.28 0.90 12.65
C ILE A 266 -23.99 -0.22 13.41
N ILE A 267 -23.29 -1.33 13.67
CA ILE A 267 -23.84 -2.47 14.43
C ILE A 267 -24.30 -2.00 15.80
N TRP A 268 -23.50 -1.17 16.48
CA TRP A 268 -23.86 -0.62 17.79
C TRP A 268 -25.14 0.22 17.75
N LEU A 269 -25.33 1.08 16.73
CA LEU A 269 -26.55 1.89 16.56
C LEU A 269 -27.78 0.99 16.36
N TYR A 270 -27.68 -0.04 15.52
CA TYR A 270 -28.78 -0.99 15.38
C TYR A 270 -29.09 -1.76 16.67
N TRP A 271 -28.04 -2.11 17.43
CA TRP A 271 -28.19 -2.80 18.71
C TRP A 271 -28.91 -1.92 19.75
N THR A 272 -28.60 -0.64 19.82
CA THR A 272 -29.24 0.31 20.74
C THR A 272 -30.65 0.70 20.32
N GLY A 273 -31.13 0.23 19.17
CA GLY A 273 -32.48 0.48 18.64
C GLY A 273 -32.60 1.76 17.80
N ASP A 274 -31.50 2.48 17.59
CA ASP A 274 -31.51 3.69 16.76
C ASP A 274 -31.28 3.36 15.27
N THR A 275 -32.29 2.71 14.70
CA THR A 275 -32.25 2.21 13.32
C THR A 275 -32.14 3.31 12.28
N THR A 276 -32.68 4.50 12.57
CA THR A 276 -32.63 5.65 11.66
C THR A 276 -31.20 6.12 11.47
N TRP A 277 -30.49 6.38 12.57
CA TRP A 277 -29.11 6.82 12.51
C TRP A 277 -28.17 5.70 12.06
N GLY A 278 -28.48 4.45 12.41
CA GLY A 278 -27.77 3.27 11.89
C GLY A 278 -27.81 3.20 10.37
N THR A 279 -28.98 3.43 9.75
CA THR A 279 -29.15 3.45 8.30
C THR A 279 -28.46 4.65 7.66
N VAL A 280 -28.57 5.83 8.25
CA VAL A 280 -27.89 7.03 7.77
C VAL A 280 -26.38 6.83 7.79
N LEU A 281 -25.83 6.30 8.90
CA LEU A 281 -24.39 6.03 9.01
C LEU A 281 -23.94 4.95 8.04
N LEU A 282 -24.77 3.95 7.74
CA LEU A 282 -24.47 2.90 6.75
C LEU A 282 -24.33 3.49 5.34
N VAL A 283 -25.27 4.34 4.90
CA VAL A 283 -25.20 5.01 3.60
C VAL A 283 -23.99 5.96 3.57
N TRP A 284 -23.79 6.72 4.63
CA TRP A 284 -22.66 7.63 4.76
C TRP A 284 -21.32 6.89 4.70
N SER A 285 -21.21 5.74 5.35
CA SER A 285 -20.00 4.91 5.33
C SER A 285 -19.69 4.35 3.95
N ALA A 286 -20.70 4.03 3.15
CA ALA A 286 -20.50 3.63 1.76
C ALA A 286 -19.90 4.78 0.94
N VAL A 287 -20.38 6.02 1.13
CA VAL A 287 -19.81 7.21 0.47
C VAL A 287 -18.36 7.42 0.93
N VAL A 288 -18.10 7.44 2.24
CA VAL A 288 -16.76 7.66 2.79
C VAL A 288 -15.78 6.55 2.36
N GLY A 289 -16.24 5.30 2.31
CA GLY A 289 -15.43 4.15 1.88
C GLY A 289 -15.04 4.19 0.41
N THR A 290 -15.89 4.78 -0.46
CA THR A 290 -15.60 4.89 -1.90
C THR A 290 -14.72 6.10 -2.27
N LEU A 291 -14.57 7.07 -1.38
CA LEU A 291 -13.76 8.27 -1.63
C LEU A 291 -12.30 7.96 -1.97
N ASP A 292 -11.75 6.88 -1.44
CA ASP A 292 -10.39 6.43 -1.72
C ASP A 292 -10.15 6.17 -3.21
N ASN A 293 -11.16 5.64 -3.90
CA ASN A 293 -11.08 5.34 -5.33
C ASN A 293 -11.14 6.59 -6.23
N VAL A 294 -11.55 7.73 -5.70
CA VAL A 294 -11.65 8.99 -6.45
C VAL A 294 -10.53 9.96 -6.06
N ILE A 295 -10.37 10.21 -4.76
CA ILE A 295 -9.43 11.23 -4.26
C ILE A 295 -7.99 10.83 -4.54
N ARG A 296 -7.62 9.56 -4.32
CA ARG A 296 -6.25 9.09 -4.47
C ARG A 296 -5.73 9.25 -5.91
N PRO A 297 -6.41 8.77 -6.97
CA PRO A 297 -5.95 8.96 -8.35
C PRO A 297 -5.85 10.44 -8.75
N VAL A 298 -6.78 11.28 -8.28
CA VAL A 298 -6.76 12.72 -8.56
C VAL A 298 -5.53 13.38 -7.95
N LEU A 299 -5.23 13.09 -6.67
CA LEU A 299 -4.07 13.66 -5.98
C LEU A 299 -2.74 13.18 -6.57
N ILE A 300 -2.65 11.91 -6.97
CA ILE A 300 -1.45 11.37 -7.64
C ILE A 300 -1.22 12.09 -8.96
N ARG A 301 -2.28 12.32 -9.74
CA ARG A 301 -2.20 13.07 -10.99
C ARG A 301 -1.69 14.49 -10.80
N MET A 302 -2.15 15.20 -9.77
CA MET A 302 -1.70 16.56 -9.48
C MET A 302 -0.20 16.65 -9.12
N GLY A 303 0.38 15.55 -8.63
CA GLY A 303 1.79 15.52 -8.21
C GLY A 303 2.78 14.98 -9.24
N ALA A 304 2.33 14.36 -10.35
CA ALA A 304 3.21 13.61 -11.24
C ALA A 304 3.03 13.88 -12.75
N ASP A 305 2.15 14.79 -13.18
CA ASP A 305 1.86 15.09 -14.61
C ASP A 305 1.73 13.85 -15.51
N LEU A 306 1.04 12.83 -15.01
CA LEU A 306 0.90 11.53 -15.69
C LEU A 306 -0.54 11.34 -16.19
N PRO A 307 -0.74 10.63 -17.31
CA PRO A 307 -2.08 10.24 -17.75
C PRO A 307 -2.79 9.43 -16.66
N LEU A 308 -4.05 9.77 -16.39
CA LEU A 308 -4.85 9.10 -15.35
C LEU A 308 -4.93 7.58 -15.55
N LEU A 309 -5.02 7.16 -16.81
CA LEU A 309 -5.08 5.75 -17.18
C LEU A 309 -3.82 4.98 -16.78
N LEU A 310 -2.67 5.63 -16.90
CA LEU A 310 -1.38 5.06 -16.51
C LEU A 310 -1.26 4.93 -14.99
N ILE A 311 -1.76 5.92 -14.24
CA ILE A 311 -1.80 5.87 -12.78
C ILE A 311 -2.72 4.73 -12.34
N LEU A 312 -3.94 4.64 -12.91
CA LEU A 312 -4.92 3.63 -12.55
C LEU A 312 -4.41 2.21 -12.87
N SER A 313 -3.82 2.01 -14.05
CA SER A 313 -3.22 0.73 -14.43
C SER A 313 -2.02 0.38 -13.53
N GLY A 314 -1.23 1.36 -13.13
CA GLY A 314 -0.13 1.19 -12.18
C GLY A 314 -0.61 0.75 -10.79
N VAL A 315 -1.67 1.38 -10.29
CA VAL A 315 -2.28 1.02 -8.99
C VAL A 315 -2.86 -0.40 -9.04
N ILE A 316 -3.72 -0.69 -10.02
CA ILE A 316 -4.40 -1.98 -10.13
C ILE A 316 -3.39 -3.09 -10.47
N GLY A 317 -2.55 -2.89 -11.49
CA GLY A 317 -1.55 -3.86 -11.90
C GLY A 317 -0.48 -4.08 -10.83
N GLY A 318 -0.06 -3.01 -10.14
CA GLY A 318 0.86 -3.08 -9.01
C GLY A 318 0.27 -3.89 -7.85
N LEU A 319 -1.00 -3.64 -7.50
CA LEU A 319 -1.69 -4.37 -6.44
C LEU A 319 -1.79 -5.88 -6.74
N ILE A 320 -2.09 -6.24 -7.97
CA ILE A 320 -2.19 -7.64 -8.40
C ILE A 320 -0.80 -8.31 -8.40
N ALA A 321 0.24 -7.61 -8.90
CA ALA A 321 1.58 -8.18 -9.06
C ALA A 321 2.37 -8.26 -7.74
N PHE A 322 2.27 -7.23 -6.89
CA PHE A 322 3.12 -7.05 -5.71
C PHE A 322 2.32 -6.91 -4.41
N GLY A 323 0.98 -7.08 -4.45
CA GLY A 323 0.13 -6.86 -3.28
C GLY A 323 0.12 -5.38 -2.83
N MET A 324 -0.05 -5.15 -1.54
CA MET A 324 -0.19 -3.79 -0.96
C MET A 324 0.96 -2.83 -1.30
N ILE A 325 2.20 -3.33 -1.40
CA ILE A 325 3.33 -2.49 -1.79
C ILE A 325 3.25 -2.05 -3.25
N GLY A 326 2.58 -2.84 -4.09
CA GLY A 326 2.36 -2.52 -5.50
C GLY A 326 1.52 -1.27 -5.72
N LEU A 327 0.69 -0.87 -4.74
CA LEU A 327 0.00 0.42 -4.73
C LEU A 327 0.95 1.61 -4.87
N PHE A 328 2.16 1.49 -4.32
CA PHE A 328 3.21 2.53 -4.38
C PHE A 328 4.17 2.29 -5.55
N ILE A 329 4.66 1.06 -5.69
CA ILE A 329 5.66 0.71 -6.71
C ILE A 329 5.06 0.73 -8.12
N GLY A 330 3.82 0.28 -8.29
CA GLY A 330 3.18 0.19 -9.60
C GLY A 330 3.11 1.53 -10.34
N PRO A 331 2.48 2.58 -9.78
CA PRO A 331 2.46 3.90 -10.39
C PRO A 331 3.85 4.48 -10.63
N VAL A 332 4.78 4.27 -9.68
CA VAL A 332 6.17 4.75 -9.81
C VAL A 332 6.89 4.09 -10.98
N LEU A 333 6.77 2.75 -11.07
CA LEU A 333 7.42 1.99 -12.14
C LEU A 333 6.89 2.42 -13.52
N LEU A 334 5.55 2.53 -13.66
CA LEU A 334 4.95 2.97 -14.90
C LEU A 334 5.27 4.44 -15.23
N ALA A 335 5.34 5.32 -14.23
CA ALA A 335 5.73 6.71 -14.41
C ALA A 335 7.15 6.85 -14.97
N VAL A 336 8.10 6.15 -14.35
CA VAL A 336 9.50 6.13 -14.79
C VAL A 336 9.62 5.53 -16.19
N THR A 337 8.98 4.39 -16.43
CA THR A 337 8.99 3.72 -17.74
C THR A 337 8.39 4.63 -18.83
N TRP A 338 7.26 5.27 -18.57
CA TRP A 338 6.61 6.19 -19.50
C TRP A 338 7.51 7.39 -19.84
N ARG A 339 8.14 8.00 -18.85
CA ARG A 339 9.05 9.13 -19.07
C ARG A 339 10.29 8.73 -19.84
N LEU A 340 10.89 7.58 -19.53
CA LEU A 340 12.04 7.06 -20.27
C LEU A 340 11.67 6.72 -21.71
N PHE A 341 10.51 6.08 -21.90
CA PHE A 341 10.00 5.74 -23.22
C PHE A 341 9.67 6.99 -24.05
N SER A 342 8.97 7.96 -23.44
CA SER A 342 8.68 9.24 -24.11
C SER A 342 9.96 9.97 -24.50
N ALA A 343 10.94 10.07 -23.60
CA ALA A 343 12.22 10.69 -23.91
C ALA A 343 12.93 9.98 -25.07
N TRP A 344 12.83 8.66 -25.14
CA TRP A 344 13.43 7.89 -26.23
C TRP A 344 12.72 8.11 -27.58
N VAL A 345 11.38 8.16 -27.57
CA VAL A 345 10.55 8.36 -28.77
C VAL A 345 10.71 9.79 -29.33
N TYR A 346 10.74 10.80 -28.47
CA TYR A 346 10.83 12.20 -28.88
C TYR A 346 12.25 12.69 -29.16
N GLU A 347 13.30 11.86 -29.02
CA GLU A 347 14.66 12.18 -29.44
C GLU A 347 14.89 12.00 -30.95
N VAL A 348 14.03 11.27 -31.63
CA VAL A 348 14.04 11.19 -33.07
C VAL A 348 13.27 12.42 -33.59
N PRO A 349 13.86 13.30 -34.43
CA PRO A 349 13.11 14.37 -35.06
C PRO A 349 11.84 13.79 -35.69
N ALA A 350 10.70 14.44 -35.44
CA ALA A 350 9.47 14.02 -36.09
C ALA A 350 9.72 13.93 -37.58
N PRO A 351 9.25 12.88 -38.27
CA PRO A 351 9.36 12.83 -39.72
C PRO A 351 8.69 14.11 -40.21
N THR A 352 9.48 14.94 -40.90
CA THR A 352 8.99 16.17 -41.52
C THR A 352 7.91 15.77 -42.51
N ASN A 353 6.67 16.05 -42.19
CA ASN A 353 5.52 15.90 -43.08
C ASN A 353 5.48 17.05 -44.10
N GLU A 354 6.63 17.59 -44.45
CA GLU A 354 6.70 18.61 -45.50
C GLU A 354 7.22 17.98 -46.78
N PRO A 355 6.31 17.59 -47.69
CA PRO A 355 6.69 17.28 -49.10
C PRO A 355 7.28 18.49 -49.83
N GLU A 356 7.09 19.70 -49.29
CA GLU A 356 7.52 20.95 -49.94
C GLU A 356 9.03 21.22 -49.86
N GLU A 357 9.69 20.92 -48.71
CA GLU A 357 11.14 21.11 -48.60
C GLU A 357 11.95 20.20 -49.52
N ILE A 358 11.46 18.97 -49.80
CA ILE A 358 12.13 18.05 -50.70
C ILE A 358 11.97 18.51 -52.15
N LEU A 359 10.88 19.19 -52.49
CA LEU A 359 10.65 19.73 -53.84
C LEU A 359 11.47 21.01 -54.07
N GLU A 360 11.60 21.90 -53.07
CA GLU A 360 12.46 23.08 -53.16
C GLU A 360 13.95 22.70 -53.33
N GLU A 361 14.42 21.68 -52.56
CA GLU A 361 15.82 21.23 -52.69
C GLU A 361 16.08 20.54 -54.03
N GLN A 362 15.09 19.88 -54.64
CA GLN A 362 15.20 19.31 -55.98
C GLN A 362 15.17 20.40 -57.07
N ASP A 363 14.36 21.45 -56.94
CA ASP A 363 14.29 22.53 -57.83
C ASP A 363 15.58 23.38 -57.81
N ASP A 364 16.19 23.63 -56.68
CA ASP A 364 17.47 24.32 -56.52
C ASP A 364 18.64 23.54 -57.16
N ILE A 365 18.62 22.19 -57.00
CA ILE A 365 19.63 21.32 -57.65
C ILE A 365 19.45 21.33 -59.19
N GLU A 366 18.21 21.37 -59.68
CA GLU A 366 17.93 21.38 -61.10
C GLU A 366 18.26 22.76 -61.75
N GLU A 367 18.05 23.85 -61.01
CA GLU A 367 18.48 25.19 -61.45
C GLU A 367 20.01 25.34 -61.44
N ALA A 368 20.72 24.85 -60.45
CA ALA A 368 22.17 24.86 -60.40
C ALA A 368 22.80 24.04 -61.53
N ASN A 369 22.17 22.95 -61.97
CA ASN A 369 22.62 22.12 -63.07
C ASN A 369 22.33 22.75 -64.47
N LYS A 370 21.38 23.69 -64.57
CA LYS A 370 21.08 24.43 -65.84
C LYS A 370 22.00 25.61 -66.01
N GLN A 371 22.73 26.04 -64.98
CA GLN A 371 23.66 27.22 -65.08
C GLN A 371 25.14 26.80 -65.24
N SER A 372 25.46 25.51 -65.19
CA SER A 372 26.77 24.94 -65.47
C SER A 372 26.84 24.36 -66.90
#